data_5bb50636989f915aa0b8c13e2ced72a0
#
_entry.id   5bb50636989f915aa0b8c13e2ced72a0
#
_cell.length_a   1.000
_cell.length_b   1.000
_cell.length_c   1.000
_cell.angle_alpha   90.00
_cell.angle_beta   90.00
_cell.angle_gamma   90.00
#
_symmetry.space_group_name_H-M   'P 1'
#
loop_
_entity.id
_entity.type
_entity.pdbx_description
1 polymer ?
#
loop_
_entity_poly.entity_id
_entity_poly.type
_entity_poly.pdbx_seq_one_letter_code
_entity_poly.pdbx_strand_id
1 'polypeptide(L)'
;MAQIYAYDGVIPVIDPAAFVHPAATVIGDVIVGPACYVGPGAVLRGDFGRIVLERGSNVQETCVVHSFPNLEVVIGEAGHIGHGAVLHGCKIGANAMVGMNAVVMDEAVIGENAIVAAMAFVKAGAEIPANSLAVGSPARVIRELTQDEIAWKRQGTAIYQRLALEAKEKLVAVEPLTAPEPDRRRIRAPEYDPLILERMKLGD
;
A
#
# COMPACT_ATOMS: atom_id res chain seq x y z
N MET A 1 -4.24 1.86 20.39
CA MET A 1 -3.95 3.02 19.52
C MET A 1 -2.66 2.73 18.79
N ALA A 2 -2.51 3.17 17.53
CA ALA A 2 -1.27 3.04 16.78
C ALA A 2 -0.09 3.70 17.51
N GLN A 3 1.13 3.28 17.22
CA GLN A 3 2.34 3.86 17.80
C GLN A 3 2.69 5.14 17.02
N ILE A 4 2.22 6.28 17.51
CA ILE A 4 2.39 7.59 16.87
C ILE A 4 3.41 8.40 17.68
N TYR A 5 4.47 8.87 17.01
CA TYR A 5 5.54 9.62 17.63
C TYR A 5 5.79 10.94 16.92
N ALA A 6 5.89 12.03 17.67
CA ALA A 6 6.47 13.26 17.17
C ALA A 6 8.00 13.11 17.03
N TYR A 7 8.57 13.74 16.02
CA TYR A 7 10.01 13.91 15.88
C TYR A 7 10.35 15.39 15.71
N ASP A 8 11.23 15.90 16.53
CA ASP A 8 11.59 17.33 16.61
C ASP A 8 10.36 18.27 16.62
N GLY A 9 9.34 17.91 17.42
CA GLY A 9 8.09 18.66 17.53
C GLY A 9 7.10 18.49 16.37
N VAL A 10 7.47 17.82 15.29
CA VAL A 10 6.58 17.52 14.16
C VAL A 10 5.73 16.28 14.47
N ILE A 11 4.42 16.46 14.51
CA ILE A 11 3.44 15.42 14.86
C ILE A 11 2.78 14.90 13.58
N PRO A 12 2.68 13.56 13.40
CA PRO A 12 1.95 12.99 12.25
C PRO A 12 0.49 13.47 12.17
N VAL A 13 0.02 13.71 10.97
CA VAL A 13 -1.36 14.07 10.68
C VAL A 13 -2.08 12.85 10.12
N ILE A 14 -3.15 12.42 10.77
CA ILE A 14 -3.95 11.27 10.33
C ILE A 14 -5.41 11.72 10.20
N ASP A 15 -5.94 11.63 8.96
CA ASP A 15 -7.34 11.98 8.70
C ASP A 15 -8.28 11.07 9.53
N PRO A 16 -9.33 11.61 10.16
CA PRO A 16 -10.28 10.82 10.93
C PRO A 16 -10.97 9.69 10.15
N ALA A 17 -11.05 9.78 8.82
CA ALA A 17 -11.58 8.72 7.95
C ALA A 17 -10.55 7.64 7.58
N ALA A 18 -9.26 7.83 7.91
CA ALA A 18 -8.24 6.81 7.71
C ALA A 18 -8.29 5.73 8.79
N PHE A 19 -7.75 4.57 8.48
CA PHE A 19 -7.48 3.50 9.44
C PHE A 19 -5.97 3.26 9.53
N VAL A 20 -5.43 3.39 10.75
CA VAL A 20 -4.05 3.01 11.07
C VAL A 20 -4.12 1.93 12.14
N HIS A 21 -3.61 0.75 11.80
CA HIS A 21 -3.66 -0.41 12.69
C HIS A 21 -2.89 -0.13 14.00
N PRO A 22 -3.38 -0.59 15.17
CA PRO A 22 -2.71 -0.38 16.46
C PRO A 22 -1.24 -0.85 16.54
N ALA A 23 -0.85 -1.83 15.73
CA ALA A 23 0.53 -2.31 15.63
C ALA A 23 1.35 -1.62 14.52
N ALA A 24 0.83 -0.58 13.87
CA ALA A 24 1.61 0.25 12.95
C ALA A 24 2.37 1.33 13.72
N THR A 25 3.52 1.75 13.17
CA THR A 25 4.36 2.82 13.72
C THR A 25 4.42 4.00 12.74
N VAL A 26 4.11 5.22 13.23
CA VAL A 26 4.13 6.44 12.42
C VAL A 26 4.92 7.52 13.15
N ILE A 27 5.96 8.08 12.55
CA ILE A 27 6.92 8.97 13.17
C ILE A 27 7.11 10.25 12.36
N GLY A 28 7.03 11.41 12.98
CA GLY A 28 7.44 12.71 12.42
C GLY A 28 6.50 13.23 11.30
N ASP A 29 7.07 13.75 10.22
CA ASP A 29 6.36 14.44 9.14
C ASP A 29 5.66 13.44 8.20
N VAL A 30 4.56 12.85 8.68
CA VAL A 30 3.72 11.91 7.96
C VAL A 30 2.31 12.45 7.89
N ILE A 31 1.74 12.48 6.67
CA ILE A 31 0.36 12.89 6.41
C ILE A 31 -0.39 11.70 5.82
N VAL A 32 -1.39 11.20 6.53
CA VAL A 32 -2.28 10.11 6.08
C VAL A 32 -3.63 10.69 5.74
N GLY A 33 -3.96 10.67 4.45
CA GLY A 33 -5.20 11.21 3.90
C GLY A 33 -6.44 10.34 4.18
N PRO A 34 -7.64 10.81 3.78
CA PRO A 34 -8.90 10.14 4.07
C PRO A 34 -9.02 8.79 3.36
N ALA A 35 -9.72 7.85 4.00
CA ALA A 35 -9.96 6.49 3.53
C ALA A 35 -8.68 5.67 3.26
N CYS A 36 -7.53 6.10 3.78
CA CYS A 36 -6.31 5.32 3.72
C CYS A 36 -6.35 4.14 4.70
N TYR A 37 -5.66 3.07 4.32
CA TYR A 37 -5.43 1.91 5.18
C TYR A 37 -3.94 1.76 5.46
N VAL A 38 -3.55 1.67 6.73
CA VAL A 38 -2.18 1.33 7.17
C VAL A 38 -2.24 0.06 8.00
N GLY A 39 -1.65 -1.01 7.48
CA GLY A 39 -1.70 -2.36 8.03
C GLY A 39 -0.81 -2.59 9.26
N PRO A 40 -1.00 -3.71 9.98
CA PRO A 40 -0.17 -4.07 11.14
C PRO A 40 1.31 -4.23 10.76
N GLY A 41 2.19 -3.73 11.63
CA GLY A 41 3.63 -3.78 11.42
C GLY A 41 4.17 -2.86 10.34
N ALA A 42 3.33 -2.06 9.66
CA ALA A 42 3.82 -1.03 8.75
C ALA A 42 4.53 0.07 9.53
N VAL A 43 5.66 0.55 9.00
CA VAL A 43 6.46 1.63 9.58
C VAL A 43 6.59 2.78 8.59
N LEU A 44 6.06 3.94 8.96
CA LEU A 44 6.16 5.20 8.21
C LEU A 44 7.02 6.16 9.03
N ARG A 45 8.26 6.38 8.59
CA ARG A 45 9.23 7.18 9.35
C ARG A 45 9.61 8.45 8.58
N GLY A 46 8.94 9.56 8.93
CA GLY A 46 9.12 10.90 8.35
C GLY A 46 10.04 11.78 9.20
N ASP A 47 11.23 11.28 9.59
CA ASP A 47 12.23 12.01 10.36
C ASP A 47 13.29 12.67 9.48
N PHE A 48 13.47 12.23 8.23
CA PHE A 48 14.40 12.80 7.26
C PHE A 48 13.68 13.57 6.15
N GLY A 49 12.48 13.15 5.78
CA GLY A 49 11.67 13.80 4.76
C GLY A 49 10.20 13.44 4.92
N ARG A 50 9.35 14.22 4.27
CA ARG A 50 7.90 14.07 4.35
C ARG A 50 7.41 12.78 3.69
N ILE A 51 6.38 12.17 4.31
CA ILE A 51 5.64 11.04 3.74
C ILE A 51 4.18 11.47 3.60
N VAL A 52 3.61 11.34 2.39
CA VAL A 52 2.21 11.65 2.11
C VAL A 52 1.51 10.43 1.55
N LEU A 53 0.43 10.04 2.19
CA LEU A 53 -0.54 9.07 1.69
C LEU A 53 -1.77 9.84 1.23
N GLU A 54 -2.02 9.88 -0.07
CA GLU A 54 -3.20 10.54 -0.62
C GLU A 54 -4.45 9.67 -0.45
N ARG A 55 -5.63 10.27 -0.70
CA ARG A 55 -6.95 9.64 -0.52
C ARG A 55 -7.00 8.19 -0.98
N GLY A 56 -7.51 7.31 -0.11
CA GLY A 56 -7.84 5.93 -0.44
C GLY A 56 -6.65 5.03 -0.79
N SER A 57 -5.42 5.50 -0.58
CA SER A 57 -4.23 4.66 -0.73
C SER A 57 -4.11 3.65 0.42
N ASN A 58 -3.32 2.59 0.21
CA ASN A 58 -3.06 1.64 1.26
C ASN A 58 -1.58 1.28 1.35
N VAL A 59 -1.11 1.12 2.58
CA VAL A 59 0.21 0.58 2.93
C VAL A 59 -0.05 -0.67 3.77
N GLN A 60 0.22 -1.82 3.20
CA GLN A 60 -0.15 -3.09 3.79
C GLN A 60 0.84 -3.53 4.87
N GLU A 61 0.66 -4.74 5.38
CA GLU A 61 1.39 -5.27 6.53
C GLU A 61 2.90 -5.27 6.29
N THR A 62 3.66 -4.91 7.32
CA THR A 62 5.13 -4.94 7.35
C THR A 62 5.85 -4.10 6.30
N CYS A 63 5.15 -3.20 5.60
CA CYS A 63 5.79 -2.24 4.70
C CYS A 63 6.68 -1.26 5.48
N VAL A 64 7.76 -0.82 4.84
CA VAL A 64 8.63 0.25 5.35
C VAL A 64 8.62 1.42 4.38
N VAL A 65 8.32 2.62 4.90
CA VAL A 65 8.33 3.86 4.13
C VAL A 65 9.26 4.85 4.81
N HIS A 66 10.28 5.29 4.10
CA HIS A 66 11.28 6.24 4.57
C HIS A 66 11.86 7.05 3.40
N SER A 67 12.75 7.99 3.67
CA SER A 67 13.45 8.77 2.64
C SER A 67 14.83 9.23 3.08
N PHE A 68 15.66 9.66 2.14
CA PHE A 68 16.83 10.49 2.43
C PHE A 68 16.43 11.90 2.89
N PRO A 69 17.32 12.63 3.57
CA PRO A 69 17.08 14.02 3.94
C PRO A 69 16.63 14.88 2.76
N ASN A 70 15.57 15.67 2.98
CA ASN A 70 14.96 16.58 2.01
C ASN A 70 14.29 15.92 0.78
N LEU A 71 14.14 14.60 0.77
CA LEU A 71 13.30 13.91 -0.20
C LEU A 71 11.91 13.65 0.40
N GLU A 72 10.93 13.44 -0.47
CA GLU A 72 9.57 13.07 -0.08
C GLU A 72 9.21 11.70 -0.61
N VAL A 73 8.37 10.99 0.15
CA VAL A 73 7.61 9.86 -0.39
C VAL A 73 6.18 10.30 -0.57
N VAL A 74 5.67 10.19 -1.79
CA VAL A 74 4.24 10.44 -2.09
C VAL A 74 3.63 9.17 -2.62
N ILE A 75 2.57 8.71 -1.95
CA ILE A 75 1.71 7.62 -2.43
C ILE A 75 0.42 8.27 -2.91
N GLY A 76 0.26 8.36 -4.22
CA GLY A 76 -0.85 9.03 -4.89
C GLY A 76 -2.20 8.39 -4.61
N GLU A 77 -3.27 9.06 -5.03
CA GLU A 77 -4.65 8.63 -4.80
C GLU A 77 -4.87 7.16 -5.21
N ALA A 78 -5.49 6.38 -4.34
CA ALA A 78 -5.71 4.94 -4.53
C ALA A 78 -4.42 4.13 -4.81
N GLY A 79 -3.25 4.64 -4.46
CA GLY A 79 -1.99 3.91 -4.52
C GLY A 79 -2.03 2.66 -3.64
N HIS A 80 -1.44 1.56 -4.11
CA HIS A 80 -1.59 0.25 -3.48
C HIS A 80 -0.22 -0.36 -3.20
N ILE A 81 0.18 -0.36 -1.93
CA ILE A 81 1.49 -0.84 -1.51
C ILE A 81 1.34 -2.20 -0.83
N GLY A 82 1.74 -3.24 -1.56
CA GLY A 82 1.62 -4.64 -1.16
C GLY A 82 2.53 -5.01 0.02
N HIS A 83 2.13 -6.04 0.74
CA HIS A 83 2.77 -6.54 1.96
C HIS A 83 4.30 -6.60 1.86
N GLY A 84 5.00 -6.10 2.84
CA GLY A 84 6.46 -6.16 2.94
C GLY A 84 7.23 -5.26 1.97
N ALA A 85 6.57 -4.44 1.16
CA ALA A 85 7.26 -3.55 0.24
C ALA A 85 8.06 -2.47 0.99
N VAL A 86 9.18 -2.05 0.39
CA VAL A 86 10.03 -0.96 0.90
C VAL A 86 9.98 0.20 -0.08
N LEU A 87 9.56 1.36 0.41
CA LEU A 87 9.57 2.62 -0.33
C LEU A 87 10.57 3.57 0.29
N HIS A 88 11.48 4.09 -0.51
CA HIS A 88 12.49 5.02 -0.03
C HIS A 88 12.61 6.22 -0.99
N GLY A 89 12.23 7.43 -0.54
CA GLY A 89 12.38 8.68 -1.29
C GLY A 89 11.74 8.71 -2.69
N CYS A 90 10.63 8.02 -2.91
CA CYS A 90 10.03 7.78 -4.24
C CYS A 90 8.62 8.35 -4.37
N LYS A 91 8.13 8.43 -5.61
CA LYS A 91 6.76 8.86 -5.93
C LYS A 91 5.98 7.74 -6.60
N ILE A 92 4.83 7.42 -6.03
CA ILE A 92 3.89 6.42 -6.54
C ILE A 92 2.68 7.16 -7.10
N GLY A 93 2.43 7.03 -8.38
CA GLY A 93 1.32 7.68 -9.07
C GLY A 93 -0.05 7.17 -8.64
N ALA A 94 -1.09 7.92 -9.02
CA ALA A 94 -2.46 7.55 -8.71
C ALA A 94 -2.78 6.15 -9.26
N ASN A 95 -3.55 5.38 -8.49
CA ASN A 95 -3.93 4.01 -8.84
C ASN A 95 -2.75 3.07 -9.22
N ALA A 96 -1.51 3.42 -8.91
CA ALA A 96 -0.38 2.52 -9.13
C ALA A 96 -0.31 1.42 -8.06
N MET A 97 0.33 0.31 -8.39
CA MET A 97 0.54 -0.81 -7.47
C MET A 97 2.02 -1.15 -7.34
N VAL A 98 2.49 -1.22 -6.12
CA VAL A 98 3.78 -1.83 -5.77
C VAL A 98 3.51 -3.19 -5.15
N GLY A 99 3.97 -4.24 -5.80
CA GLY A 99 3.73 -5.62 -5.40
C GLY A 99 4.43 -6.01 -4.10
N MET A 100 4.04 -7.15 -3.55
CA MET A 100 4.58 -7.68 -2.30
C MET A 100 6.11 -7.81 -2.34
N ASN A 101 6.78 -7.37 -1.27
CA ASN A 101 8.24 -7.40 -1.11
C ASN A 101 9.02 -6.69 -2.24
N ALA A 102 8.40 -5.82 -3.02
CA ALA A 102 9.12 -4.99 -3.97
C ALA A 102 9.84 -3.85 -3.24
N VAL A 103 10.96 -3.40 -3.82
CA VAL A 103 11.75 -2.29 -3.29
C VAL A 103 11.76 -1.17 -4.33
N VAL A 104 11.37 0.02 -3.93
CA VAL A 104 11.39 1.23 -4.78
C VAL A 104 12.30 2.27 -4.13
N MET A 105 13.38 2.61 -4.84
CA MET A 105 14.45 3.46 -4.33
C MET A 105 14.22 4.95 -4.62
N ASP A 106 15.11 5.76 -4.06
CA ASP A 106 15.08 7.23 -4.09
C ASP A 106 14.89 7.81 -5.49
N GLU A 107 14.10 8.87 -5.55
CA GLU A 107 13.80 9.61 -6.79
C GLU A 107 13.14 8.76 -7.89
N ALA A 108 12.83 7.48 -7.61
CA ALA A 108 12.06 6.67 -8.55
C ALA A 108 10.63 7.18 -8.66
N VAL A 109 10.09 7.16 -9.87
CA VAL A 109 8.72 7.57 -10.18
C VAL A 109 7.97 6.38 -10.78
N ILE A 110 6.91 5.96 -10.12
CA ILE A 110 5.97 4.96 -10.64
C ILE A 110 4.76 5.70 -11.20
N GLY A 111 4.54 5.61 -12.51
CA GLY A 111 3.46 6.32 -13.19
C GLY A 111 2.06 5.85 -12.79
N GLU A 112 1.06 6.66 -13.14
CA GLU A 112 -0.35 6.35 -12.90
C GLU A 112 -0.74 4.97 -13.46
N ASN A 113 -1.55 4.21 -12.73
CA ASN A 113 -1.99 2.85 -13.04
C ASN A 113 -0.86 1.82 -13.25
N ALA A 114 0.42 2.19 -13.13
CA ALA A 114 1.50 1.24 -13.33
C ALA A 114 1.49 0.14 -12.26
N ILE A 115 1.92 -1.06 -12.64
CA ILE A 115 2.09 -2.19 -11.72
C ILE A 115 3.58 -2.56 -11.69
N VAL A 116 4.16 -2.44 -10.51
CA VAL A 116 5.46 -3.03 -10.16
C VAL A 116 5.19 -4.40 -9.55
N ALA A 117 5.67 -5.46 -10.16
CA ALA A 117 5.40 -6.82 -9.72
C ALA A 117 6.03 -7.12 -8.35
N ALA A 118 5.54 -8.17 -7.70
CA ALA A 118 6.12 -8.67 -6.46
C ALA A 118 7.61 -8.99 -6.63
N MET A 119 8.42 -8.75 -5.58
CA MET A 119 9.87 -8.97 -5.55
C MET A 119 10.68 -8.13 -6.54
N ALA A 120 10.09 -7.14 -7.20
CA ALA A 120 10.81 -6.27 -8.12
C ALA A 120 11.70 -5.26 -7.37
N PHE A 121 12.85 -4.92 -7.98
CA PHE A 121 13.74 -3.86 -7.49
C PHE A 121 13.77 -2.70 -8.48
N VAL A 122 13.14 -1.58 -8.13
CA VAL A 122 13.16 -0.34 -8.89
C VAL A 122 14.33 0.50 -8.40
N LYS A 123 15.31 0.75 -9.28
CA LYS A 123 16.51 1.52 -8.97
C LYS A 123 16.19 2.98 -8.66
N ALA A 124 17.09 3.64 -7.94
CA ALA A 124 17.05 5.07 -7.74
C ALA A 124 16.99 5.83 -9.10
N GLY A 125 16.16 6.87 -9.16
CA GLY A 125 15.95 7.69 -10.34
C GLY A 125 15.28 7.00 -11.53
N ALA A 126 14.78 5.76 -11.36
CA ALA A 126 14.10 5.06 -12.44
C ALA A 126 12.66 5.57 -12.60
N GLU A 127 12.24 5.70 -13.87
CA GLU A 127 10.87 6.04 -14.21
C GLU A 127 10.15 4.81 -14.79
N ILE A 128 9.06 4.41 -14.17
CA ILE A 128 8.13 3.40 -14.69
C ILE A 128 6.95 4.15 -15.30
N PRO A 129 6.75 4.10 -16.62
CA PRO A 129 5.69 4.84 -17.29
C PRO A 129 4.28 4.46 -16.77
N ALA A 130 3.34 5.39 -16.94
CA ALA A 130 1.92 5.11 -16.67
C ALA A 130 1.42 3.90 -17.46
N ASN A 131 0.43 3.21 -16.91
CA ASN A 131 -0.24 2.06 -17.53
C ASN A 131 0.70 0.93 -17.96
N SER A 132 1.82 0.73 -17.25
CA SER A 132 2.81 -0.29 -17.61
C SER A 132 3.02 -1.34 -16.52
N LEU A 133 3.46 -2.52 -16.95
CA LEU A 133 3.88 -3.61 -16.06
C LEU A 133 5.40 -3.67 -16.03
N ALA A 134 5.97 -3.47 -14.83
CA ALA A 134 7.39 -3.60 -14.57
C ALA A 134 7.67 -4.82 -13.68
N VAL A 135 8.66 -5.63 -14.03
CA VAL A 135 9.01 -6.86 -13.31
C VAL A 135 10.52 -7.02 -13.16
N GLY A 136 10.94 -7.80 -12.18
CA GLY A 136 12.32 -8.27 -12.02
C GLY A 136 13.22 -7.40 -11.15
N SER A 137 14.45 -7.84 -10.99
CA SER A 137 15.51 -7.17 -10.23
C SER A 137 16.81 -7.10 -11.07
N PRO A 138 17.15 -5.95 -11.64
CA PRO A 138 16.43 -4.69 -11.62
C PRO A 138 15.12 -4.74 -12.42
N ALA A 139 14.12 -3.96 -12.00
CA ALA A 139 12.82 -3.89 -12.66
C ALA A 139 12.94 -3.37 -14.11
N ARG A 140 12.18 -3.99 -15.00
CA ARG A 140 12.05 -3.61 -16.41
C ARG A 140 10.59 -3.56 -16.80
N VAL A 141 10.21 -2.54 -17.56
CA VAL A 141 8.91 -2.51 -18.22
C VAL A 141 8.88 -3.61 -19.28
N ILE A 142 7.90 -4.48 -19.21
CA ILE A 142 7.75 -5.61 -20.15
C ILE A 142 6.59 -5.41 -21.12
N ARG A 143 5.59 -4.61 -20.77
CA ARG A 143 4.45 -4.27 -21.63
C ARG A 143 3.56 -3.20 -21.02
N GLU A 144 2.64 -2.70 -21.81
CA GLU A 144 1.49 -1.94 -21.32
C GLU A 144 0.45 -2.85 -20.64
N LEU A 145 -0.34 -2.25 -19.76
CA LEU A 145 -1.48 -2.91 -19.10
C LEU A 145 -2.72 -2.77 -19.97
N THR A 146 -3.57 -3.79 -19.93
CA THR A 146 -4.91 -3.70 -20.53
C THR A 146 -5.85 -2.89 -19.63
N GLN A 147 -6.97 -2.42 -20.18
CA GLN A 147 -8.00 -1.74 -19.40
C GLN A 147 -8.60 -2.65 -18.32
N ASP A 148 -8.71 -3.94 -18.58
CA ASP A 148 -9.21 -4.92 -17.62
C ASP A 148 -8.26 -5.11 -16.44
N GLU A 149 -6.95 -5.10 -16.67
CA GLU A 149 -5.95 -5.16 -15.61
C GLU A 149 -5.98 -3.91 -14.73
N ILE A 150 -6.16 -2.73 -15.32
CA ILE A 150 -6.32 -1.48 -14.60
C ILE A 150 -7.62 -1.50 -13.77
N ALA A 151 -8.71 -1.99 -14.34
CA ALA A 151 -9.98 -2.13 -13.63
C ALA A 151 -9.90 -3.15 -12.50
N TRP A 152 -9.27 -4.30 -12.73
CA TRP A 152 -8.98 -5.31 -11.71
C TRP A 152 -8.22 -4.70 -10.52
N LYS A 153 -7.15 -3.95 -10.78
CA LYS A 153 -6.38 -3.28 -9.74
C LYS A 153 -7.23 -2.28 -8.94
N ARG A 154 -8.08 -1.50 -9.61
CA ARG A 154 -9.00 -0.57 -8.93
C ARG A 154 -9.95 -1.30 -7.98
N GLN A 155 -10.49 -2.43 -8.40
CA GLN A 155 -11.35 -3.26 -7.56
C GLN A 155 -10.61 -3.76 -6.32
N GLY A 156 -9.36 -4.25 -6.47
CA GLY A 156 -8.52 -4.66 -5.35
C GLY A 156 -8.27 -3.52 -4.36
N THR A 157 -8.04 -2.30 -4.83
CA THR A 157 -7.86 -1.14 -3.96
C THR A 157 -9.16 -0.75 -3.24
N ALA A 158 -10.31 -0.83 -3.93
CA ALA A 158 -11.62 -0.56 -3.30
C ALA A 158 -11.92 -1.51 -2.13
N ILE A 159 -11.40 -2.75 -2.17
CA ILE A 159 -11.49 -3.68 -1.02
C ILE A 159 -10.75 -3.13 0.19
N TYR A 160 -9.55 -2.58 0.02
CA TYR A 160 -8.80 -1.97 1.12
C TYR A 160 -9.43 -0.68 1.63
N GLN A 161 -10.01 0.14 0.76
CA GLN A 161 -10.78 1.32 1.17
C GLN A 161 -11.98 0.92 2.02
N ARG A 162 -12.71 -0.14 1.64
CA ARG A 162 -13.79 -0.69 2.46
C ARG A 162 -13.25 -1.29 3.76
N LEU A 163 -12.13 -2.02 3.72
CA LEU A 163 -11.48 -2.58 4.90
C LEU A 163 -11.07 -1.48 5.89
N ALA A 164 -10.61 -0.32 5.43
CA ALA A 164 -10.27 0.81 6.29
C ALA A 164 -11.49 1.27 7.12
N LEU A 165 -12.68 1.32 6.50
CA LEU A 165 -13.92 1.65 7.21
C LEU A 165 -14.34 0.53 8.16
N GLU A 166 -14.37 -0.71 7.67
CA GLU A 166 -14.82 -1.86 8.44
C GLU A 166 -13.91 -2.17 9.64
N ALA A 167 -12.61 -2.01 9.50
CA ALA A 167 -11.65 -2.26 10.57
C ALA A 167 -11.84 -1.31 11.77
N LYS A 168 -12.27 -0.07 11.53
CA LYS A 168 -12.57 0.87 12.61
C LYS A 168 -13.69 0.40 13.52
N GLU A 169 -14.65 -0.35 12.98
CA GLU A 169 -15.83 -0.82 13.70
C GLU A 169 -15.72 -2.27 14.17
N LYS A 170 -15.05 -3.11 13.37
CA LYS A 170 -15.10 -4.57 13.53
C LYS A 170 -13.83 -5.19 14.10
N LEU A 171 -12.68 -4.48 14.03
CA LEU A 171 -11.43 -5.01 14.56
C LEU A 171 -11.34 -4.74 16.06
N VAL A 172 -11.41 -5.79 16.85
CA VAL A 172 -11.33 -5.74 18.31
C VAL A 172 -10.27 -6.72 18.82
N ALA A 173 -9.51 -6.30 19.81
CA ALA A 173 -8.60 -7.20 20.52
C ALA A 173 -9.40 -8.15 21.41
N VAL A 174 -9.07 -9.43 21.32
CA VAL A 174 -9.74 -10.48 22.09
C VAL A 174 -8.73 -11.51 22.60
N GLU A 175 -9.10 -12.26 23.65
CA GLU A 175 -8.37 -13.47 24.01
C GLU A 175 -8.64 -14.57 22.98
N PRO A 176 -7.63 -15.37 22.60
CA PRO A 176 -7.81 -16.42 21.61
C PRO A 176 -8.64 -17.57 22.20
N LEU A 177 -9.47 -18.18 21.36
CA LEU A 177 -10.11 -19.45 21.71
C LEU A 177 -9.06 -20.58 21.68
N THR A 178 -9.21 -21.55 22.57
CA THR A 178 -8.31 -22.72 22.66
C THR A 178 -8.70 -23.87 21.73
N ALA A 179 -9.92 -23.82 21.17
CA ALA A 179 -10.42 -24.79 20.18
C ALA A 179 -11.44 -24.11 19.27
N PRO A 180 -11.64 -24.59 18.02
CA PRO A 180 -12.68 -24.07 17.15
C PRO A 180 -14.08 -24.46 17.69
N GLU A 181 -15.02 -23.54 17.58
CA GLU A 181 -16.43 -23.81 17.85
C GLU A 181 -16.99 -24.82 16.83
N PRO A 182 -17.94 -25.69 17.20
CA PRO A 182 -18.53 -26.67 16.28
C PRO A 182 -19.13 -26.06 15.01
N ASP A 183 -19.79 -24.90 15.15
CA ASP A 183 -20.41 -24.14 14.05
C ASP A 183 -19.63 -22.88 13.69
N ARG A 184 -18.29 -22.95 13.70
CA ARG A 184 -17.44 -21.78 13.46
C ARG A 184 -17.80 -21.06 12.19
N ARG A 185 -18.25 -19.82 12.33
CA ARG A 185 -18.54 -18.92 11.22
C ARG A 185 -17.28 -18.65 10.42
N ARG A 186 -17.38 -18.67 9.07
CA ARG A 186 -16.33 -18.21 8.16
C ARG A 186 -16.56 -16.75 7.76
N ILE A 187 -15.49 -16.00 7.63
CA ILE A 187 -15.53 -14.66 7.02
C ILE A 187 -15.85 -14.85 5.54
N ARG A 188 -16.83 -14.11 5.04
CA ARG A 188 -17.10 -14.03 3.59
C ARG A 188 -16.25 -12.89 3.03
N ALA A 189 -15.25 -13.25 2.23
CA ALA A 189 -14.46 -12.29 1.49
C ALA A 189 -15.29 -11.70 0.32
N PRO A 190 -14.95 -10.49 -0.16
CA PRO A 190 -15.48 -9.98 -1.42
C PRO A 190 -15.14 -10.92 -2.58
N GLU A 191 -15.99 -10.95 -3.60
CA GLU A 191 -15.66 -11.62 -4.86
C GLU A 191 -14.56 -10.82 -5.57
N TYR A 192 -13.35 -11.37 -5.56
CA TYR A 192 -12.18 -10.80 -6.20
C TYR A 192 -11.18 -11.92 -6.44
N ASP A 193 -10.96 -12.24 -7.70
CA ASP A 193 -10.08 -13.32 -8.12
C ASP A 193 -8.66 -12.80 -8.43
N PRO A 194 -7.62 -13.62 -8.22
CA PRO A 194 -6.28 -13.31 -8.71
C PRO A 194 -6.28 -13.01 -10.21
N LEU A 195 -5.45 -12.05 -10.63
CA LEU A 195 -5.38 -11.60 -12.04
C LEU A 195 -5.21 -12.74 -13.04
N ILE A 196 -4.47 -13.79 -12.66
CA ILE A 196 -4.29 -14.97 -13.54
C ILE A 196 -5.61 -15.70 -13.79
N LEU A 197 -6.49 -15.80 -12.79
CA LEU A 197 -7.80 -16.44 -12.95
C LEU A 197 -8.74 -15.58 -13.79
N GLU A 198 -8.69 -14.25 -13.65
CA GLU A 198 -9.45 -13.33 -14.49
C GLU A 198 -9.03 -13.47 -15.96
N ARG A 199 -7.73 -13.52 -16.26
CA ARG A 199 -7.23 -13.75 -17.62
C ARG A 199 -7.70 -15.09 -18.20
N MET A 200 -7.62 -16.17 -17.41
CA MET A 200 -8.10 -17.49 -17.86
C MET A 200 -9.59 -17.50 -18.21
N LYS A 201 -10.41 -16.68 -17.52
CA LYS A 201 -11.83 -16.51 -17.85
C LYS A 201 -12.04 -15.76 -19.19
N LEU A 202 -11.12 -14.83 -19.51
CA LEU A 202 -11.16 -14.02 -20.72
C LEU A 202 -10.56 -14.74 -21.95
N GLY A 203 -9.90 -15.90 -21.75
CA GLY A 203 -9.30 -16.69 -22.81
C GLY A 203 -7.89 -16.25 -23.23
N ASP A 204 -7.21 -15.49 -22.35
CA ASP A 204 -5.82 -15.03 -22.52
C ASP A 204 -4.79 -16.00 -21.90
#